data_dfe9add2eaa63512fb0b8a76b51cf5fd
#
_entry.id   dfe9add2eaa63512fb0b8a76b51cf5fd
#
_cell.length_a   1.000
_cell.length_b   1.000
_cell.length_c   1.000
_cell.angle_alpha   90.00
_cell.angle_beta   90.00
_cell.angle_gamma   90.00
#
_symmetry.space_group_name_H-M   'P 1'
#
loop_
_entity.id
_entity.type
_entity.pdbx_description
1 polymer ?
#
loop_
_entity_poly.entity_id
_entity_poly.type
_entity_poly.pdbx_seq_one_letter_code
_entity_poly.pdbx_strand_id
1 'polypeptide(L)'
;ESFVLSNEDIIQLAKWSMIIEEHYRKPMDMEWAKDGKEQKLYIVQARPETVQSKKNLNVLEEYILEIPNPKSQIPKVLAMGMSVGSKIGSGKANKIMSAKDINKFKKGEVLVTGMTDPDWVPAMKLASAIVTDQGGRTAHAAIVSRELGIPCIVGAGNATKLLKTGQEITIDCANGEHGIVYEGI
;
A
#
# COMPACT_ATOMS: atom_id res chain seq x y z
N GLU A 1 21.07 -19.15 13.79
CA GLU A 1 20.14 -17.99 13.91
C GLU A 1 19.96 -17.71 15.40
N SER A 2 20.10 -16.45 15.81
CA SER A 2 19.84 -16.01 17.19
C SER A 2 18.81 -14.90 17.18
N PHE A 3 18.02 -14.81 18.23
CA PHE A 3 17.10 -13.68 18.41
C PHE A 3 17.88 -12.40 18.66
N VAL A 4 17.41 -11.30 18.08
CA VAL A 4 18.01 -9.95 18.23
C VAL A 4 17.70 -9.35 19.61
N LEU A 5 16.55 -9.71 20.18
CA LEU A 5 16.05 -9.21 21.46
C LEU A 5 16.10 -10.29 22.54
N SER A 6 16.44 -9.89 23.76
CA SER A 6 16.25 -10.71 24.95
C SER A 6 14.78 -10.70 25.39
N ASN A 7 14.40 -11.62 26.29
CA ASN A 7 13.06 -11.62 26.87
C ASN A 7 12.75 -10.31 27.64
N GLU A 8 13.75 -9.76 28.30
CA GLU A 8 13.65 -8.48 29.04
C GLU A 8 13.40 -7.33 28.07
N ASP A 9 14.08 -7.30 26.93
CA ASP A 9 13.87 -6.31 25.86
C ASP A 9 12.44 -6.37 25.33
N ILE A 10 11.93 -7.58 25.07
CA ILE A 10 10.56 -7.78 24.58
C ILE A 10 9.53 -7.28 25.59
N ILE A 11 9.72 -7.62 26.89
CA ILE A 11 8.84 -7.15 27.96
C ILE A 11 8.91 -5.63 28.08
N GLN A 12 10.09 -5.03 27.94
CA GLN A 12 10.25 -3.58 28.02
C GLN A 12 9.54 -2.89 26.85
N LEU A 13 9.68 -3.39 25.63
CA LEU A 13 8.97 -2.86 24.46
C LEU A 13 7.45 -3.00 24.61
N ALA A 14 6.96 -4.13 25.12
CA ALA A 14 5.54 -4.33 25.38
C ALA A 14 4.99 -3.32 26.41
N LYS A 15 5.72 -3.04 27.49
CA LYS A 15 5.33 -2.01 28.47
C LYS A 15 5.28 -0.61 27.86
N TRP A 16 6.25 -0.26 27.03
CA TRP A 16 6.25 1.03 26.35
C TRP A 16 5.11 1.15 25.34
N SER A 17 4.79 0.05 24.63
CA SER A 17 3.63 -0.04 23.75
C SER A 17 2.34 0.33 24.48
N MET A 18 2.11 -0.30 25.62
CA MET A 18 0.91 -0.04 26.44
C MET A 18 0.84 1.41 26.91
N ILE A 19 1.95 2.00 27.36
CA ILE A 19 2.02 3.41 27.80
C ILE A 19 1.71 4.35 26.63
N ILE A 20 2.27 4.10 25.46
CA ILE A 20 2.07 4.92 24.26
C ILE A 20 0.61 4.81 23.80
N GLU A 21 0.06 3.60 23.73
CA GLU A 21 -1.32 3.37 23.34
C GLU A 21 -2.32 4.02 24.31
N GLU A 22 -2.08 3.92 25.61
CA GLU A 22 -2.88 4.59 26.63
C GLU A 22 -2.83 6.11 26.50
N HIS A 23 -1.63 6.67 26.25
CA HIS A 23 -1.45 8.11 26.07
C HIS A 23 -2.22 8.64 24.86
N TYR A 24 -2.12 7.99 23.70
CA TYR A 24 -2.79 8.41 22.45
C TYR A 24 -4.23 7.90 22.35
N ARG A 25 -4.66 6.98 23.21
CA ARG A 25 -5.98 6.33 23.25
C ARG A 25 -6.41 5.72 21.93
N LYS A 26 -5.46 5.07 21.23
CA LYS A 26 -5.68 4.36 19.97
C LYS A 26 -4.50 3.42 19.69
N PRO A 27 -4.71 2.36 18.90
CA PRO A 27 -3.64 1.47 18.48
C PRO A 27 -2.50 2.24 17.77
N MET A 28 -1.28 1.91 18.13
CA MET A 28 -0.09 2.60 17.64
C MET A 28 0.90 1.62 17.04
N ASP A 29 1.40 1.94 15.85
CA ASP A 29 2.61 1.35 15.30
C ASP A 29 3.83 2.00 15.94
N MET A 30 4.81 1.19 16.33
CA MET A 30 6.05 1.69 16.93
C MET A 30 7.27 1.17 16.18
N GLU A 31 8.19 2.08 15.93
CA GLU A 31 9.53 1.75 15.49
C GLU A 31 10.50 1.89 16.67
N TRP A 32 11.41 0.96 16.80
CA TRP A 32 12.40 0.93 17.86
C TRP A 32 13.80 0.63 17.32
N ALA A 33 14.80 1.05 18.07
CA ALA A 33 16.21 0.69 17.82
C ALA A 33 16.86 0.23 19.12
N LYS A 34 17.83 -0.69 19.00
CA LYS A 34 18.71 -1.10 20.08
C LYS A 34 20.13 -0.62 19.79
N ASP A 35 20.69 0.19 20.68
CA ASP A 35 22.07 0.64 20.55
C ASP A 35 23.05 -0.54 20.69
N GLY A 36 23.97 -0.65 19.73
CA GLY A 36 24.91 -1.75 19.69
C GLY A 36 25.99 -1.71 20.76
N LYS A 37 26.28 -0.53 21.35
CA LYS A 37 27.30 -0.35 22.38
C LYS A 37 26.71 -0.40 23.79
N GLU A 38 25.68 0.41 24.03
CA GLU A 38 25.04 0.52 25.34
C GLU A 38 23.97 -0.54 25.55
N GLN A 39 23.57 -1.29 24.52
CA GLN A 39 22.51 -2.31 24.55
C GLN A 39 21.16 -1.76 25.04
N LYS A 40 20.95 -0.44 24.92
CA LYS A 40 19.70 0.23 25.28
C LYS A 40 18.69 0.24 24.15
N LEU A 41 17.43 0.10 24.50
CA LEU A 41 16.30 0.27 23.58
C LEU A 41 15.87 1.73 23.52
N TYR A 42 15.42 2.15 22.34
CA TYR A 42 14.86 3.47 22.08
C TYR A 42 13.62 3.33 21.18
N ILE A 43 12.56 4.06 21.48
CA ILE A 43 11.45 4.27 20.54
C ILE A 43 11.86 5.41 19.62
N VAL A 44 11.95 5.13 18.32
CA VAL A 44 12.37 6.12 17.31
C VAL A 44 11.19 6.74 16.59
N GLN A 45 10.04 6.03 16.54
CA GLN A 45 8.79 6.55 16.00
C GLN A 45 7.60 5.89 16.66
N ALA A 46 6.50 6.64 16.81
CA ALA A 46 5.18 6.10 17.12
C ALA A 46 4.15 6.82 16.25
N ARG A 47 3.27 6.05 15.58
CA ARG A 47 2.22 6.58 14.71
C ARG A 47 0.92 5.78 14.89
N PRO A 48 -0.26 6.41 14.70
CA PRO A 48 -1.53 5.69 14.77
C PRO A 48 -1.59 4.56 13.74
N GLU A 49 -1.92 3.36 14.20
CA GLU A 49 -2.26 2.25 13.32
C GLU A 49 -3.64 2.52 12.68
N THR A 50 -3.75 2.39 11.35
CA THR A 50 -4.93 2.84 10.61
C THR A 50 -5.70 1.73 9.90
N VAL A 51 -5.10 0.56 9.72
CA VAL A 51 -5.65 -0.52 8.90
C VAL A 51 -6.07 -1.72 9.74
N GLN A 52 -5.16 -2.25 10.56
CA GLN A 52 -5.42 -3.49 11.30
C GLN A 52 -6.45 -3.28 12.42
N SER A 53 -6.44 -2.13 13.08
CA SER A 53 -7.41 -1.79 14.12
C SER A 53 -8.85 -1.65 13.61
N LYS A 54 -9.02 -1.44 12.29
CA LYS A 54 -10.34 -1.34 11.65
C LYS A 54 -10.81 -2.65 11.02
N LYS A 55 -9.94 -3.66 10.94
CA LYS A 55 -10.33 -4.97 10.40
C LYS A 55 -11.24 -5.70 11.38
N ASN A 56 -12.38 -6.15 10.87
CA ASN A 56 -13.17 -7.12 11.60
C ASN A 56 -12.48 -8.49 11.50
N LEU A 57 -11.86 -8.93 12.59
CA LEU A 57 -11.13 -10.20 12.66
C LEU A 57 -11.99 -11.43 12.40
N ASN A 58 -13.32 -11.29 12.44
CA ASN A 58 -14.28 -12.38 12.19
C ASN A 58 -14.70 -12.46 10.71
N VAL A 59 -14.16 -11.59 9.84
CA VAL A 59 -14.50 -11.57 8.40
C VAL A 59 -13.21 -11.77 7.61
N LEU A 60 -13.18 -12.84 6.84
CA LEU A 60 -12.17 -13.07 5.81
C LEU A 60 -12.66 -12.42 4.51
N GLU A 61 -12.00 -11.35 4.08
CA GLU A 61 -12.25 -10.74 2.78
C GLU A 61 -11.34 -11.38 1.73
N GLU A 62 -11.92 -12.03 0.74
CA GLU A 62 -11.23 -12.56 -0.42
C GLU A 62 -11.68 -11.81 -1.67
N TYR A 63 -10.73 -11.37 -2.47
CA TYR A 63 -10.99 -10.67 -3.72
C TYR A 63 -10.72 -11.61 -4.88
N ILE A 64 -11.73 -11.84 -5.71
CA ILE A 64 -11.64 -12.70 -6.89
C ILE A 64 -11.98 -11.86 -8.11
N LEU A 65 -11.12 -11.93 -9.13
CA LEU A 65 -11.41 -11.32 -10.42
C LEU A 65 -12.43 -12.19 -11.16
N GLU A 66 -13.69 -11.75 -11.21
CA GLU A 66 -14.72 -12.42 -12.00
C GLU A 66 -14.61 -12.00 -13.47
N ILE A 67 -14.42 -12.99 -14.34
CA ILE A 67 -14.52 -12.79 -15.78
C ILE A 67 -15.95 -13.14 -16.19
N PRO A 68 -16.80 -12.17 -16.60
CA PRO A 68 -18.24 -12.35 -16.74
C PRO A 68 -18.68 -13.42 -17.75
N ASN A 69 -17.79 -13.84 -18.62
CA ASN A 69 -18.08 -14.88 -19.63
C ASN A 69 -16.83 -15.74 -19.87
N PRO A 70 -16.89 -17.06 -19.59
CA PRO A 70 -15.77 -17.97 -19.85
C PRO A 70 -15.41 -18.09 -21.36
N LYS A 71 -16.25 -17.56 -22.25
CA LYS A 71 -15.95 -17.40 -23.68
C LYS A 71 -15.37 -16.04 -24.04
N SER A 72 -15.37 -15.06 -23.10
CA SER A 72 -14.68 -13.81 -23.29
C SER A 72 -13.19 -14.04 -23.08
N GLN A 73 -12.36 -13.40 -23.90
CA GLN A 73 -10.92 -13.47 -23.80
C GLN A 73 -10.49 -12.99 -22.40
N ILE A 74 -9.51 -13.64 -21.82
CA ILE A 74 -8.84 -13.15 -20.59
C ILE A 74 -8.50 -11.68 -20.80
N PRO A 75 -8.83 -10.78 -19.84
CA PRO A 75 -8.55 -9.38 -19.99
C PRO A 75 -7.08 -9.15 -20.36
N LYS A 76 -6.83 -8.25 -21.30
CA LYS A 76 -5.48 -7.96 -21.76
C LYS A 76 -4.65 -7.40 -20.60
N VAL A 77 -3.51 -8.01 -20.35
CA VAL A 77 -2.50 -7.50 -19.42
C VAL A 77 -1.82 -6.27 -20.02
N LEU A 78 -1.86 -5.15 -19.32
CA LEU A 78 -1.26 -3.88 -19.74
C LEU A 78 0.09 -3.62 -19.08
N ALA A 79 0.22 -3.97 -17.80
CA ALA A 79 1.45 -3.81 -17.02
C ALA A 79 1.47 -4.81 -15.87
N MET A 80 2.66 -5.04 -15.33
CA MET A 80 2.88 -5.88 -14.15
C MET A 80 3.94 -5.23 -13.25
N GLY A 81 3.86 -5.51 -11.95
CA GLY A 81 4.86 -5.06 -10.98
C GLY A 81 4.72 -5.81 -9.66
N MET A 82 5.33 -5.32 -8.60
CA MET A 82 5.20 -5.92 -7.28
C MET A 82 3.86 -5.54 -6.66
N SER A 83 3.13 -6.53 -6.18
CA SER A 83 1.86 -6.38 -5.47
C SER A 83 2.06 -5.81 -4.07
N VAL A 84 1.19 -4.87 -3.70
CA VAL A 84 1.06 -4.32 -2.35
C VAL A 84 -0.40 -4.38 -1.93
N GLY A 85 -0.66 -5.09 -0.85
CA GLY A 85 -2.01 -5.44 -0.42
C GLY A 85 -2.50 -6.73 -1.07
N SER A 86 -3.79 -7.04 -0.85
CA SER A 86 -4.46 -8.26 -1.32
C SER A 86 -5.82 -7.96 -1.95
N LYS A 87 -6.03 -6.75 -2.44
CA LYS A 87 -7.31 -6.29 -2.99
C LYS A 87 -7.24 -6.14 -4.50
N ILE A 88 -8.42 -6.06 -5.09
CA ILE A 88 -8.62 -5.63 -6.47
C ILE A 88 -9.24 -4.24 -6.45
N GLY A 89 -8.79 -3.37 -7.33
CA GLY A 89 -9.34 -2.02 -7.49
C GLY A 89 -9.48 -1.67 -8.96
N SER A 90 -10.57 -1.04 -9.34
CA SER A 90 -10.82 -0.64 -10.72
C SER A 90 -11.17 0.84 -10.82
N GLY A 91 -10.98 1.40 -12.00
CA GLY A 91 -11.30 2.81 -12.28
C GLY A 91 -10.63 3.32 -13.53
N LYS A 92 -10.87 4.60 -13.82
CA LYS A 92 -10.16 5.27 -14.91
C LYS A 92 -8.75 5.63 -14.49
N ALA A 93 -7.77 5.24 -15.28
CA ALA A 93 -6.39 5.65 -15.07
C ALA A 93 -6.28 7.18 -15.16
N ASN A 94 -5.62 7.79 -14.19
CA ASN A 94 -5.24 9.19 -14.25
C ASN A 94 -3.72 9.30 -14.06
N LYS A 95 -3.04 9.61 -15.17
CA LYS A 95 -1.59 9.78 -15.18
C LYS A 95 -1.21 11.16 -14.70
N ILE A 96 -0.60 11.24 -13.53
CA ILE A 96 -0.08 12.47 -12.94
C ILE A 96 1.44 12.33 -12.78
N MET A 97 2.18 13.26 -13.35
CA MET A 97 3.65 13.21 -13.36
C MET A 97 4.29 14.18 -12.35
N SER A 98 3.49 15.06 -11.74
CA SER A 98 3.96 16.02 -10.75
C SER A 98 2.94 16.20 -9.64
N ALA A 99 3.41 16.31 -8.40
CA ALA A 99 2.56 16.62 -7.24
C ALA A 99 1.78 17.93 -7.39
N LYS A 100 2.26 18.87 -8.23
CA LYS A 100 1.56 20.14 -8.54
C LYS A 100 0.23 19.93 -9.26
N ASP A 101 0.04 18.79 -9.93
CA ASP A 101 -1.16 18.48 -10.72
C ASP A 101 -2.17 17.60 -9.97
N ILE A 102 -1.94 17.34 -8.69
CA ILE A 102 -2.80 16.46 -7.85
C ILE A 102 -4.25 16.96 -7.79
N ASN A 103 -4.48 18.24 -7.90
CA ASN A 103 -5.81 18.85 -7.94
C ASN A 103 -6.67 18.39 -9.14
N LYS A 104 -6.05 17.80 -10.15
CA LYS A 104 -6.74 17.20 -11.32
C LYS A 104 -7.24 15.77 -11.04
N PHE A 105 -6.79 15.15 -9.94
CA PHE A 105 -7.14 13.79 -9.58
C PHE A 105 -8.52 13.71 -8.92
N LYS A 106 -9.34 12.77 -9.37
CA LYS A 106 -10.71 12.60 -8.87
C LYS A 106 -10.84 11.32 -8.04
N LYS A 107 -11.78 11.34 -7.11
CA LYS A 107 -12.10 10.18 -6.28
C LYS A 107 -12.51 8.98 -7.14
N GLY A 108 -11.93 7.83 -6.84
CA GLY A 108 -12.21 6.56 -7.53
C GLY A 108 -11.40 6.33 -8.80
N GLU A 109 -10.53 7.26 -9.19
CA GLU A 109 -9.58 7.03 -10.28
C GLU A 109 -8.40 6.17 -9.80
N VAL A 110 -7.70 5.54 -10.75
CA VAL A 110 -6.44 4.84 -10.50
C VAL A 110 -5.29 5.82 -10.72
N LEU A 111 -4.50 6.05 -9.69
CA LEU A 111 -3.32 6.92 -9.76
C LEU A 111 -2.18 6.20 -10.49
N VAL A 112 -1.72 6.77 -11.60
CA VAL A 112 -0.57 6.27 -12.38
C VAL A 112 0.51 7.33 -12.38
N THR A 113 1.70 7.00 -11.84
CA THR A 113 2.82 7.95 -11.72
C THR A 113 4.17 7.27 -11.77
N GLY A 114 5.24 8.05 -11.92
CA GLY A 114 6.61 7.52 -11.90
C GLY A 114 7.01 7.01 -10.51
N MET A 115 6.77 7.82 -9.48
CA MET A 115 6.97 7.49 -8.06
C MET A 115 6.16 8.47 -7.20
N THR A 116 6.03 8.20 -5.91
CA THR A 116 5.35 9.09 -4.97
C THR A 116 6.27 9.50 -3.83
N ASP A 117 5.96 10.64 -3.23
CA ASP A 117 6.52 11.19 -2.01
C ASP A 117 5.37 11.69 -1.09
N PRO A 118 5.64 12.26 0.09
CA PRO A 118 4.60 12.69 1.01
C PRO A 118 3.57 13.68 0.44
N ASP A 119 3.93 14.48 -0.54
CA ASP A 119 3.02 15.46 -1.18
C ASP A 119 1.89 14.78 -1.98
N TRP A 120 2.05 13.49 -2.32
CA TRP A 120 1.06 12.72 -3.07
C TRP A 120 -0.07 12.15 -2.21
N VAL A 121 0.05 12.16 -0.88
CA VAL A 121 -0.94 11.57 0.04
C VAL A 121 -2.36 12.05 -0.20
N PRO A 122 -2.64 13.33 -0.52
CA PRO A 122 -4.01 13.76 -0.83
C PRO A 122 -4.64 13.03 -2.02
N ALA A 123 -3.90 12.81 -3.12
CA ALA A 123 -4.38 12.04 -4.27
C ALA A 123 -4.51 10.55 -3.93
N MET A 124 -3.53 9.99 -3.20
CA MET A 124 -3.55 8.59 -2.80
C MET A 124 -4.79 8.24 -1.98
N LYS A 125 -5.26 9.13 -1.10
CA LYS A 125 -6.50 8.94 -0.31
C LYS A 125 -7.77 8.90 -1.15
N LEU A 126 -7.76 9.45 -2.35
CA LEU A 126 -8.90 9.47 -3.27
C LEU A 126 -8.87 8.30 -4.26
N ALA A 127 -7.70 7.66 -4.42
CA ALA A 127 -7.47 6.62 -5.41
C ALA A 127 -8.22 5.33 -5.08
N SER A 128 -8.73 4.65 -6.10
CA SER A 128 -9.22 3.27 -6.02
C SER A 128 -8.07 2.27 -6.04
N ALA A 129 -6.97 2.61 -6.71
CA ALA A 129 -5.73 1.86 -6.77
C ALA A 129 -4.56 2.78 -7.18
N ILE A 130 -3.33 2.30 -7.02
CA ILE A 130 -2.12 3.05 -7.35
C ILE A 130 -1.18 2.18 -8.17
N VAL A 131 -0.56 2.77 -9.21
CA VAL A 131 0.48 2.12 -10.02
C VAL A 131 1.67 3.07 -10.14
N THR A 132 2.87 2.59 -9.80
CA THR A 132 4.09 3.37 -9.97
C THR A 132 5.11 2.63 -10.83
N ASP A 133 5.84 3.39 -11.68
CA ASP A 133 6.93 2.83 -12.48
C ASP A 133 8.10 2.39 -11.61
N GLN A 134 8.40 3.15 -10.57
CA GLN A 134 9.53 2.92 -9.68
C GLN A 134 9.05 2.55 -8.28
N GLY A 135 9.96 1.95 -7.51
CA GLY A 135 9.73 1.62 -6.12
C GLY A 135 9.73 0.13 -5.85
N GLY A 136 9.81 -0.21 -4.60
CA GLY A 136 9.75 -1.57 -4.05
C GLY A 136 8.80 -1.64 -2.87
N ARG A 137 8.78 -2.75 -2.15
CA ARG A 137 7.88 -2.98 -1.01
C ARG A 137 8.05 -2.00 0.16
N THR A 138 9.16 -1.27 0.21
CA THR A 138 9.49 -0.26 1.21
C THR A 138 9.40 1.17 0.67
N ALA A 139 9.01 1.34 -0.60
CA ALA A 139 8.82 2.66 -1.19
C ALA A 139 7.61 3.38 -0.58
N HIS A 140 7.58 4.70 -0.62
CA HIS A 140 6.52 5.55 -0.08
C HIS A 140 5.13 5.11 -0.56
N ALA A 141 4.96 4.85 -1.88
CA ALA A 141 3.70 4.34 -2.43
C ALA A 141 3.23 3.06 -1.73
N ALA A 142 4.15 2.10 -1.50
CA ALA A 142 3.82 0.82 -0.88
C ALA A 142 3.44 0.97 0.59
N ILE A 143 4.15 1.80 1.35
CA ILE A 143 3.88 2.04 2.77
C ILE A 143 2.51 2.69 2.93
N VAL A 144 2.29 3.82 2.26
CA VAL A 144 1.04 4.59 2.37
C VAL A 144 -0.16 3.81 1.84
N SER A 145 0.00 3.03 0.76
CA SER A 145 -1.10 2.18 0.24
C SER A 145 -1.56 1.13 1.26
N ARG A 146 -0.61 0.50 1.98
CA ARG A 146 -0.96 -0.43 3.07
C ARG A 146 -1.72 0.29 4.18
N GLU A 147 -1.27 1.48 4.57
CA GLU A 147 -1.94 2.30 5.58
C GLU A 147 -3.35 2.74 5.18
N LEU A 148 -3.56 2.99 3.91
CA LEU A 148 -4.86 3.36 3.35
C LEU A 148 -5.75 2.14 3.02
N GLY A 149 -5.17 0.93 2.99
CA GLY A 149 -5.88 -0.30 2.62
C GLY A 149 -6.30 -0.35 1.16
N ILE A 150 -5.55 0.31 0.26
CA ILE A 150 -5.79 0.34 -1.20
C ILE A 150 -4.78 -0.55 -1.94
N PRO A 151 -5.19 -1.25 -3.01
CA PRO A 151 -4.27 -2.04 -3.82
C PRO A 151 -3.27 -1.14 -4.54
N CYS A 152 -2.01 -1.55 -4.56
CA CYS A 152 -0.96 -0.81 -5.22
C CYS A 152 0.00 -1.73 -5.94
N ILE A 153 0.41 -1.34 -7.14
CA ILE A 153 1.49 -1.98 -7.89
C ILE A 153 2.67 -1.02 -7.93
N VAL A 154 3.82 -1.47 -7.44
CA VAL A 154 5.07 -0.70 -7.48
C VAL A 154 6.09 -1.37 -8.39
N GLY A 155 6.99 -0.57 -8.97
CA GLY A 155 8.04 -1.09 -9.84
C GLY A 155 7.52 -1.66 -11.16
N ALA A 156 6.45 -1.11 -11.71
CA ALA A 156 5.89 -1.53 -12.99
C ALA A 156 6.75 -1.14 -14.21
N GLY A 157 7.81 -0.38 -14.00
CA GLY A 157 8.83 -0.01 -14.98
C GLY A 157 8.41 1.03 -16.00
N ASN A 158 7.28 0.85 -16.65
CA ASN A 158 6.84 1.70 -17.75
C ASN A 158 5.32 1.92 -17.84
N ALA A 159 4.61 1.72 -16.72
CA ALA A 159 3.16 1.90 -16.67
C ALA A 159 2.73 3.30 -17.12
N THR A 160 3.50 4.33 -16.78
CA THR A 160 3.24 5.72 -17.22
C THR A 160 3.33 5.90 -18.73
N LYS A 161 4.05 5.03 -19.45
CA LYS A 161 4.13 5.04 -20.92
C LYS A 161 3.01 4.21 -21.57
N LEU A 162 2.64 3.10 -20.95
CA LEU A 162 1.66 2.15 -21.47
C LEU A 162 0.23 2.57 -21.21
N LEU A 163 -0.05 3.12 -20.02
CA LEU A 163 -1.40 3.51 -19.60
C LEU A 163 -1.72 4.94 -20.03
N LYS A 164 -2.95 5.14 -20.48
CA LYS A 164 -3.45 6.45 -20.92
C LYS A 164 -4.46 6.99 -19.91
N THR A 165 -4.41 8.29 -19.64
CA THR A 165 -5.44 8.96 -18.82
C THR A 165 -6.82 8.77 -19.44
N GLY A 166 -7.79 8.38 -18.60
CA GLY A 166 -9.16 8.07 -19.00
C GLY A 166 -9.40 6.62 -19.42
N GLN A 167 -8.34 5.80 -19.57
CA GLN A 167 -8.44 4.37 -19.87
C GLN A 167 -9.02 3.63 -18.66
N GLU A 168 -10.03 2.79 -18.86
CA GLU A 168 -10.58 1.91 -17.84
C GLU A 168 -9.62 0.75 -17.60
N ILE A 169 -9.24 0.54 -16.34
CA ILE A 169 -8.28 -0.48 -15.94
C ILE A 169 -8.67 -1.12 -14.60
N THR A 170 -8.28 -2.36 -14.43
CA THR A 170 -8.39 -3.10 -13.17
C THR A 170 -7.01 -3.48 -12.66
N ILE A 171 -6.77 -3.21 -11.39
CA ILE A 171 -5.54 -3.50 -10.65
C ILE A 171 -5.80 -4.70 -9.75
N ASP A 172 -5.16 -5.81 -10.03
CA ASP A 172 -5.25 -7.04 -9.26
C ASP A 172 -3.99 -7.23 -8.40
N CYS A 173 -4.16 -7.15 -7.10
CA CYS A 173 -3.15 -7.47 -6.09
C CYS A 173 -3.53 -8.70 -5.24
N ALA A 174 -4.60 -9.44 -5.59
CA ALA A 174 -5.09 -10.55 -4.79
C ALA A 174 -4.24 -11.81 -4.92
N ASN A 175 -3.55 -11.99 -6.04
CA ASN A 175 -2.89 -13.24 -6.41
C ASN A 175 -1.37 -13.22 -6.17
N GLY A 176 -0.92 -13.00 -4.92
CA GLY A 176 0.46 -13.21 -4.52
C GLY A 176 1.39 -12.01 -4.72
N GLU A 177 2.64 -12.28 -5.14
CA GLU A 177 3.71 -11.27 -5.14
C GLU A 177 3.66 -10.32 -6.34
N HIS A 178 3.00 -10.72 -7.42
CA HIS A 178 2.88 -9.97 -8.66
C HIS A 178 1.50 -9.34 -8.77
N GLY A 179 1.50 -8.02 -8.89
CA GLY A 179 0.29 -7.26 -9.21
C GLY A 179 0.16 -7.11 -10.73
N ILE A 180 -1.07 -7.21 -11.22
CA ILE A 180 -1.37 -7.17 -12.65
C ILE A 180 -2.34 -6.03 -12.96
N VAL A 181 -2.05 -5.27 -14.00
CA VAL A 181 -2.94 -4.26 -14.56
C VAL A 181 -3.63 -4.85 -15.77
N TYR A 182 -4.94 -4.98 -15.71
CA TYR A 182 -5.78 -5.43 -16.81
C TYR A 182 -6.49 -4.27 -17.50
N GLU A 183 -6.78 -4.45 -18.80
CA GLU A 183 -7.66 -3.55 -19.55
C GLU A 183 -9.12 -3.80 -19.18
N GLY A 184 -9.90 -2.71 -18.97
CA GLY A 184 -11.31 -2.77 -18.59
C GLY A 184 -11.55 -2.77 -17.08
N ILE A 185 -12.83 -2.71 -16.72
CA ILE A 185 -13.34 -2.69 -15.33
C ILE A 185 -14.17 -3.94 -15.09
#